data_ab18651ceb2b2248029fc1feadbfa8bb
#
_entry.id   ab18651ceb2b2248029fc1feadbfa8bb
#
_cell.length_a   1.000
_cell.length_b   1.000
_cell.length_c   1.000
_cell.angle_alpha   90.00
_cell.angle_beta   90.00
_cell.angle_gamma   90.00
#
_symmetry.space_group_name_H-M   'P 1'
#
loop_
_entity.id
_entity.type
_entity.pdbx_description
1 polymer ?
#
loop_
_entity_poly.entity_id
_entity_poly.type
_entity_poly.pdbx_seq_one_letter_code
_entity_poly.pdbx_strand_id
1 'polypeptide(L)'
;MIGLPARTRVWLAAGMTDMRRGFDGLAAIAQSALEQDPFSGHVFVFRGKRGDLIKLLWWDGQGMCLFAKRLEKGRFIWPQALSGAVVLTPAQLSMLLEGIDWRMPVRTAQPTRAV
;
A
#
# COMPACT_ATOMS: atom_id res chain seq x y z
N MET A 1 -7.47 0.48 10.66
CA MET A 1 -7.80 0.20 9.27
C MET A 1 -8.69 -1.02 9.19
N ILE A 2 -9.38 -1.20 8.09
CA ILE A 2 -10.24 -2.37 7.86
C ILE A 2 -9.46 -3.68 7.91
N GLY A 3 -10.10 -4.72 8.43
CA GLY A 3 -9.57 -6.05 8.36
C GLY A 3 -9.60 -6.57 6.92
N LEU A 4 -8.50 -7.09 6.43
CA LEU A 4 -8.42 -7.66 5.10
C LEU A 4 -8.49 -9.18 5.17
N PRO A 5 -9.18 -9.83 4.20
CA PRO A 5 -9.13 -11.28 4.10
C PRO A 5 -7.69 -11.80 3.98
N ALA A 6 -7.45 -12.99 4.50
CA ALA A 6 -6.11 -13.57 4.57
C ALA A 6 -5.41 -13.67 3.21
N ARG A 7 -6.16 -13.83 2.14
CA ARG A 7 -5.59 -13.95 0.79
C ARG A 7 -5.48 -12.64 0.03
N THR A 8 -5.81 -11.53 0.67
CA THR A 8 -5.71 -10.22 0.04
C THR A 8 -4.25 -9.91 -0.24
N ARG A 9 -3.96 -9.57 -1.47
CA ARG A 9 -2.66 -9.06 -1.86
C ARG A 9 -2.69 -7.55 -1.83
N VAL A 10 -1.56 -6.96 -1.51
CA VAL A 10 -1.38 -5.52 -1.50
C VAL A 10 -0.33 -5.18 -2.54
N TRP A 11 -0.73 -4.42 -3.55
CA TRP A 11 0.13 -4.00 -4.65
C TRP A 11 0.50 -2.55 -4.44
N LEU A 12 1.78 -2.29 -4.20
CA LEU A 12 2.29 -0.93 -4.04
C LEU A 12 2.91 -0.47 -5.36
N ALA A 13 2.36 0.60 -5.92
CA ALA A 13 2.94 1.25 -7.09
C ALA A 13 4.19 2.01 -6.63
N ALA A 14 5.36 1.55 -7.06
CA ALA A 14 6.64 2.10 -6.57
C ALA A 14 6.91 3.50 -7.10
N GLY A 15 6.44 3.80 -8.31
CA GLY A 15 6.59 5.14 -8.90
C GLY A 15 5.67 6.17 -8.27
N MET A 16 5.98 7.42 -8.50
CA MET A 16 5.15 8.52 -8.01
C MET A 16 3.85 8.61 -8.78
N THR A 17 2.75 8.83 -8.07
CA THR A 17 1.43 9.01 -8.64
C THR A 17 0.96 10.44 -8.40
N ASP A 18 0.26 10.99 -9.37
CA ASP A 18 -0.44 12.28 -9.19
C ASP A 18 -1.57 12.06 -8.20
N MET A 19 -1.41 12.60 -7.00
CA MET A 19 -2.33 12.36 -5.88
C MET A 19 -3.63 13.17 -5.98
N ARG A 20 -3.82 13.93 -7.04
CA ARG A 20 -5.11 14.52 -7.36
C ARG A 20 -6.08 13.50 -7.97
N ARG A 21 -5.58 12.37 -8.42
CA ARG A 21 -6.40 11.31 -9.00
C ARG A 21 -7.30 10.68 -7.95
N GLY A 22 -8.54 10.41 -8.35
CA GLY A 22 -9.53 9.71 -7.54
C GLY A 22 -9.75 8.29 -8.00
N PHE A 23 -10.97 7.77 -7.81
CA PHE A 23 -11.31 6.37 -8.09
C PHE A 23 -10.90 5.91 -9.48
N ASP A 24 -11.36 6.61 -10.51
CA ASP A 24 -11.15 6.16 -11.88
C ASP A 24 -9.71 6.30 -12.33
N GLY A 25 -9.06 7.40 -11.96
CA GLY A 25 -7.66 7.62 -12.30
C GLY A 25 -6.73 6.63 -11.65
N LEU A 26 -6.97 6.28 -10.38
CA LEU A 26 -6.17 5.29 -9.68
C LEU A 26 -6.45 3.87 -10.18
N ALA A 27 -7.71 3.56 -10.48
CA ALA A 27 -8.07 2.29 -11.09
C ALA A 27 -7.38 2.09 -12.45
N ALA A 28 -7.29 3.15 -13.24
CA ALA A 28 -6.57 3.11 -14.51
C ALA A 28 -5.09 2.80 -14.34
N ILE A 29 -4.46 3.33 -13.28
CA ILE A 29 -3.04 3.02 -12.97
C ILE A 29 -2.90 1.55 -12.55
N ALA A 30 -3.78 1.04 -11.71
CA ALA A 30 -3.76 -0.37 -11.33
C ALA A 30 -3.82 -1.26 -12.57
N GLN A 31 -4.67 -0.94 -13.51
CA GLN A 31 -4.87 -1.71 -14.72
C GLN A 31 -3.70 -1.60 -15.69
N SER A 32 -3.21 -0.39 -15.93
CA SER A 32 -2.19 -0.15 -16.96
C SER A 32 -0.77 -0.31 -16.45
N ALA A 33 -0.44 0.26 -15.28
CA ALA A 33 0.92 0.26 -14.77
C ALA A 33 1.22 -0.99 -13.93
N LEU A 34 0.26 -1.49 -13.17
CA LEU A 34 0.43 -2.66 -12.33
C LEU A 34 -0.09 -3.94 -13.01
N GLU A 35 -0.79 -3.80 -14.13
CA GLU A 35 -1.36 -4.92 -14.88
C GLU A 35 -2.25 -5.80 -14.01
N GLN A 36 -3.01 -5.17 -13.13
CA GLN A 36 -3.91 -5.85 -12.21
C GLN A 36 -5.35 -5.39 -12.43
N ASP A 37 -6.28 -6.27 -12.11
CA ASP A 37 -7.71 -5.93 -12.16
C ASP A 37 -8.07 -5.10 -10.92
N PRO A 38 -8.52 -3.83 -11.09
CA PRO A 38 -8.91 -3.00 -9.94
C PRO A 38 -10.13 -3.54 -9.20
N PHE A 39 -10.90 -4.44 -9.80
CA PHE A 39 -12.07 -5.07 -9.17
C PHE A 39 -11.75 -6.43 -8.55
N SER A 40 -10.48 -6.77 -8.40
CA SER A 40 -10.05 -8.07 -7.88
C SER A 40 -10.30 -8.27 -6.38
N GLY A 41 -10.55 -7.21 -5.65
CA GLY A 41 -10.61 -7.25 -4.19
C GLY A 41 -9.25 -7.05 -3.52
N HIS A 42 -8.18 -7.03 -4.28
CA HIS A 42 -6.86 -6.70 -3.74
C HIS A 42 -6.72 -5.20 -3.52
N VAL A 43 -5.77 -4.82 -2.68
CA VAL A 43 -5.52 -3.43 -2.32
C VAL A 43 -4.41 -2.86 -3.19
N PHE A 44 -4.64 -1.67 -3.72
CA PHE A 44 -3.65 -0.93 -4.49
C PHE A 44 -3.23 0.30 -3.72
N VAL A 45 -1.91 0.48 -3.58
CA VAL A 45 -1.31 1.55 -2.77
C VAL A 45 -0.54 2.48 -3.68
N PHE A 46 -0.76 3.77 -3.51
CA PHE A 46 -0.14 4.81 -4.33
C PHE A 46 0.57 5.83 -3.44
N ARG A 47 1.72 6.30 -3.91
CA ARG A 47 2.52 7.30 -3.21
C ARG A 47 2.55 8.61 -3.98
N GLY A 48 2.54 9.72 -3.25
CA GLY A 48 2.73 11.03 -3.83
C GLY A 48 4.20 11.43 -3.90
N LYS A 49 4.46 12.54 -4.60
CA LYS A 49 5.82 13.04 -4.82
C LYS A 49 6.54 13.37 -3.52
N ARG A 50 5.84 13.98 -2.54
CA ARG A 50 6.46 14.39 -1.28
C ARG A 50 6.64 13.24 -0.28
N GLY A 51 6.00 12.12 -0.52
CA GLY A 51 6.13 10.94 0.33
C GLY A 51 5.33 10.99 1.63
N ASP A 52 4.57 12.03 1.89
CA ASP A 52 3.76 12.19 3.09
C ASP A 52 2.28 11.83 2.90
N LEU A 53 1.89 11.54 1.67
CA LEU A 53 0.51 11.21 1.31
C LEU A 53 0.45 9.82 0.69
N ILE A 54 -0.44 8.99 1.21
CA ILE A 54 -0.72 7.65 0.72
C ILE A 54 -2.19 7.56 0.34
N LYS A 55 -2.49 6.87 -0.74
CA LYS A 55 -3.86 6.51 -1.10
C LYS A 55 -3.96 5.02 -1.33
N LEU A 56 -5.06 4.44 -0.87
CA LEU A 56 -5.39 3.03 -1.05
C LEU A 56 -6.68 2.91 -1.81
N LEU A 57 -6.72 2.02 -2.79
CA LEU A 57 -7.89 1.75 -3.60
C LEU A 57 -8.19 0.25 -3.56
N TRP A 58 -9.44 -0.13 -3.30
CA TRP A 58 -9.83 -1.54 -3.34
C TRP A 58 -11.32 -1.67 -3.61
N TRP A 59 -11.68 -2.79 -4.21
CA TRP A 59 -13.07 -3.20 -4.43
C TRP A 59 -13.52 -4.08 -3.29
N ASP A 60 -14.63 -3.74 -2.62
CA ASP A 60 -15.10 -4.48 -1.45
C ASP A 60 -16.21 -5.48 -1.77
N GLY A 61 -16.49 -5.69 -3.04
CA GLY A 61 -17.58 -6.56 -3.52
C GLY A 61 -18.84 -5.80 -3.89
N GLN A 62 -18.97 -4.57 -3.46
CA GLN A 62 -20.12 -3.72 -3.73
C GLN A 62 -19.72 -2.38 -4.35
N GLY A 63 -18.65 -1.82 -3.90
CA GLY A 63 -18.19 -0.51 -4.35
C GLY A 63 -16.67 -0.39 -4.33
N MET A 64 -16.18 0.61 -5.04
CA MET A 64 -14.77 0.97 -5.00
C MET A 64 -14.54 1.86 -3.79
N CYS A 65 -13.57 1.47 -2.97
CA CYS A 65 -13.22 2.20 -1.75
C CYS A 65 -11.90 2.93 -1.95
N LEU A 66 -11.84 4.14 -1.43
CA LEU A 66 -10.64 4.96 -1.49
C LEU A 66 -10.35 5.50 -0.10
N PHE A 67 -9.14 5.25 0.38
CA PHE A 67 -8.63 5.76 1.63
C PHE A 67 -7.43 6.65 1.36
N ALA A 68 -7.34 7.77 2.06
CA ALA A 68 -6.19 8.66 1.96
C ALA A 68 -5.71 9.05 3.36
N LYS A 69 -4.39 9.06 3.55
CA LYS A 69 -3.78 9.52 4.79
C LYS A 69 -2.58 10.40 4.47
N ARG A 70 -2.53 11.55 5.11
CA ARG A 70 -1.38 12.46 5.03
C ARG A 70 -0.75 12.57 6.40
N LEU A 71 0.57 12.30 6.47
CA LEU A 71 1.32 12.54 7.69
C LEU A 71 1.52 14.03 7.87
N GLU A 72 1.24 14.54 9.06
CA GLU A 72 1.46 15.95 9.38
C GLU A 72 2.95 16.24 9.61
N LYS A 73 3.71 15.22 9.97
CA LYS A 73 5.17 15.30 10.11
C LYS A 73 5.80 14.04 9.51
N GLY A 74 6.88 14.24 8.79
CA GLY A 74 7.65 13.14 8.23
C GLY A 74 7.05 12.55 6.97
N ARG A 75 7.52 11.37 6.64
CA ARG A 75 7.15 10.66 5.42
C ARG A 75 6.90 9.19 5.76
N PHE A 76 6.06 8.56 4.95
CA PHE A 76 5.98 7.11 4.96
C PHE A 76 7.30 6.51 4.47
N ILE A 77 7.55 5.27 4.83
CA ILE A 77 8.75 4.56 4.36
C ILE A 77 8.39 3.84 3.06
N TRP A 78 8.91 4.37 1.96
CA TRP A 78 8.64 3.85 0.63
C TRP A 78 9.73 2.88 0.18
N PRO A 79 9.42 1.96 -0.72
CA PRO A 79 10.44 1.10 -1.30
C PRO A 79 11.43 1.94 -2.11
N GLN A 80 12.65 1.44 -2.26
CA GLN A 80 13.68 2.13 -3.05
C GLN A 80 13.45 1.98 -4.54
N ALA A 81 12.62 1.05 -4.98
CA ALA A 81 12.28 0.88 -6.37
C ALA A 81 11.62 2.15 -6.91
N LEU A 82 11.99 2.54 -8.13
CA LEU A 82 11.48 3.77 -8.77
C LEU A 82 10.33 3.49 -9.73
N SER A 83 10.06 2.24 -10.04
CA SER A 83 9.00 1.82 -10.95
C SER A 83 8.54 0.40 -10.63
N GLY A 84 7.44 0.00 -11.24
CA GLY A 84 6.89 -1.33 -11.06
C GLY A 84 6.02 -1.45 -9.82
N ALA A 85 5.79 -2.68 -9.39
CA ALA A 85 4.96 -2.99 -8.25
C ALA A 85 5.76 -3.72 -7.18
N VAL A 86 5.47 -3.41 -5.93
CA VAL A 86 5.99 -4.14 -4.78
C VAL A 86 4.80 -4.78 -4.07
N VAL A 87 4.89 -6.08 -3.82
CA VAL A 87 3.84 -6.81 -3.13
C VAL A 87 4.09 -6.78 -1.63
N LEU A 88 3.08 -6.35 -0.88
CA LEU A 88 3.12 -6.30 0.57
C LEU A 88 2.17 -7.33 1.15
N THR A 89 2.50 -7.83 2.32
CA THR A 89 1.51 -8.53 3.14
C THR A 89 0.57 -7.53 3.80
N PRO A 90 -0.63 -7.94 4.25
CA PRO A 90 -1.48 -7.05 5.04
C PRO A 90 -0.80 -6.49 6.28
N ALA A 91 0.06 -7.27 6.93
CA ALA A 91 0.82 -6.80 8.08
C ALA A 91 1.81 -5.69 7.69
N GLN A 92 2.50 -5.86 6.56
CA GLN A 92 3.40 -4.81 6.06
C GLN A 92 2.65 -3.54 5.69
N LEU A 93 1.45 -3.67 5.12
CA LEU A 93 0.61 -2.51 4.83
C LEU A 93 0.26 -1.76 6.11
N SER A 94 -0.10 -2.48 7.18
CA SER A 94 -0.39 -1.84 8.46
C SER A 94 0.81 -1.06 8.99
N MET A 95 2.01 -1.62 8.90
CA MET A 95 3.23 -0.92 9.30
C MET A 95 3.49 0.31 8.43
N LEU A 96 3.32 0.18 7.12
CA LEU A 96 3.48 1.31 6.20
C LEU A 96 2.55 2.46 6.60
N LEU A 97 1.28 2.16 6.87
CA LEU A 97 0.28 3.16 7.24
C LEU A 97 0.59 3.86 8.56
N GLU A 98 1.29 3.19 9.47
CA GLU A 98 1.68 3.76 10.74
C GLU A 98 3.02 4.50 10.69
N GLY A 99 3.66 4.52 9.53
CA GLY A 99 4.97 5.14 9.39
C GLY A 99 6.11 4.31 9.99
N ILE A 100 5.89 3.03 10.17
CA ILE A 100 6.88 2.09 10.71
C ILE A 100 7.60 1.41 9.55
N ASP A 101 8.88 1.11 9.74
CA ASP A 101 9.66 0.43 8.72
C ASP A 101 9.15 -1.00 8.54
N TRP A 102 8.48 -1.25 7.42
CA TRP A 102 7.88 -2.53 7.05
C TRP A 102 8.85 -3.42 6.28
N ARG A 103 9.97 -2.88 5.83
CA ARG A 103 10.90 -3.59 4.93
C ARG A 103 11.66 -4.68 5.65
N MET A 104 11.92 -4.48 6.94
CA MET A 104 12.67 -5.43 7.76
C MET A 104 11.98 -5.60 9.11
N PRO A 105 10.80 -6.24 9.14
CA PRO A 105 10.09 -6.43 10.39
C PRO A 105 10.88 -7.33 11.34
N VAL A 106 10.99 -6.92 12.59
CA VAL A 106 11.65 -7.67 13.64
C VAL A 106 10.60 -8.47 14.39
N ARG A 107 10.81 -9.79 14.48
CA ARG A 107 9.94 -10.64 15.28
C ARG A 107 10.34 -10.55 16.73
N THR A 108 9.41 -10.17 17.58
CA THR A 108 9.67 -10.04 19.00
C THR A 108 9.81 -11.40 19.68
N ALA A 109 9.24 -12.43 19.10
CA ALA A 109 9.27 -13.78 19.67
C ALA A 109 10.30 -14.66 18.95
N GLN A 110 11.57 -14.30 19.06
CA GLN A 110 12.66 -15.09 18.51
C GLN A 110 13.30 -15.90 19.62
N PRO A 111 12.80 -17.09 19.91
CA PRO A 111 13.28 -17.85 21.06
C PRO A 111 14.72 -18.33 20.92
N THR A 112 15.18 -18.44 19.72
CA THR A 112 16.54 -18.89 19.48
C THR A 112 17.59 -17.97 20.06
N ARG A 113 17.21 -16.76 20.34
CA ARG A 113 18.10 -15.81 20.98
C ARG A 113 18.39 -16.17 22.39
N ALA A 114 17.51 -16.93 22.98
CA ALA A 114 17.58 -17.24 24.40
C ALA A 114 18.78 -18.07 24.78
N VAL A 115 19.41 -18.59 23.88
CA VAL A 115 20.56 -19.44 24.16
C VAL A 115 21.67 -18.72 24.86
#